data_435f9350eac174a212c3564bd4953e07
#
_entry.id   435f9350eac174a212c3564bd4953e07
#
_cell.length_a   1.000
_cell.length_b   1.000
_cell.length_c   1.000
_cell.angle_alpha   90.00
_cell.angle_beta   90.00
_cell.angle_gamma   90.00
#
_symmetry.space_group_name_H-M   'P 1'
#
loop_
_entity.id
_entity.type
_entity.pdbx_description
1 polymer ?
#
loop_
_entity_poly.entity_id
_entity_poly.type
_entity_poly.pdbx_seq_one_letter_code
_entity_poly.pdbx_strand_id
1 'polypeptide(L)'
;MNEKDQILQMIIQTVNKTAPDSEVYLYGSQARGNAKRLSDWDLLILLNRPNVPFYFETKFMDKFYELELETGEIISPLIYSKNDWNSNYSITPLFENIKREGVKLK
;
A
#
# COMPACT_ATOMS: atom_id res chain seq x y z
N MET A 1 -11.91 1.35 -18.60
CA MET A 1 -11.09 1.52 -17.38
C MET A 1 -9.87 2.34 -17.73
N ASN A 2 -9.58 3.41 -17.00
CA ASN A 2 -8.40 4.25 -17.29
C ASN A 2 -7.13 3.63 -16.70
N GLU A 3 -5.98 4.23 -17.01
CA GLU A 3 -4.69 3.70 -16.56
C GLU A 3 -4.60 3.64 -15.03
N LYS A 4 -5.13 4.66 -14.34
CA LYS A 4 -5.12 4.69 -12.88
C LYS A 4 -5.88 3.50 -12.29
N ASP A 5 -7.05 3.21 -12.82
CA ASP A 5 -7.86 2.08 -12.35
C ASP A 5 -7.16 0.76 -12.62
N GLN A 6 -6.47 0.65 -13.75
CA GLN A 6 -5.71 -0.55 -14.08
C GLN A 6 -4.58 -0.79 -13.07
N ILE A 7 -3.83 0.26 -12.71
CA ILE A 7 -2.77 0.16 -11.71
C ILE A 7 -3.35 -0.26 -10.35
N LEU A 8 -4.45 0.36 -9.94
CA LEU A 8 -5.11 0.01 -8.67
C LEU A 8 -5.55 -1.45 -8.64
N GLN A 9 -6.11 -1.96 -9.75
CA GLN A 9 -6.50 -3.36 -9.83
C GLN A 9 -5.31 -4.29 -9.73
N MET A 10 -4.20 -3.96 -10.38
CA MET A 10 -2.97 -4.75 -10.31
C MET A 10 -2.39 -4.78 -8.90
N ILE A 11 -2.43 -3.64 -8.20
CA ILE A 11 -2.00 -3.55 -6.80
C ILE A 11 -2.86 -4.47 -5.93
N ILE A 12 -4.18 -4.38 -6.06
CA ILE A 12 -5.11 -5.20 -5.28
C ILE A 12 -4.89 -6.68 -5.55
N GLN A 13 -4.70 -7.07 -6.81
CA GLN A 13 -4.45 -8.45 -7.18
C GLN A 13 -3.14 -8.96 -6.57
N THR A 14 -2.10 -8.13 -6.59
CA THR A 14 -0.81 -8.49 -6.00
C THR A 14 -0.94 -8.76 -4.51
N VAL A 15 -1.64 -7.87 -3.79
CA VAL A 15 -1.86 -8.03 -2.35
C VAL A 15 -2.72 -9.27 -2.07
N ASN A 16 -3.76 -9.50 -2.85
CA ASN A 16 -4.63 -10.67 -2.65
C ASN A 16 -3.88 -11.99 -2.81
N LYS A 17 -2.92 -12.05 -3.71
CA LYS A 17 -2.11 -13.26 -3.90
C LYS A 17 -1.14 -13.48 -2.75
N THR A 18 -0.67 -12.42 -2.11
CA THR A 18 0.35 -12.51 -1.07
C THR A 18 -0.26 -12.56 0.34
N ALA A 19 -1.29 -11.76 0.59
CA ALA A 19 -1.97 -11.70 1.89
C ALA A 19 -3.44 -11.32 1.69
N PRO A 20 -4.30 -12.30 1.37
CA PRO A 20 -5.69 -12.02 1.00
C PRO A 20 -6.52 -11.38 2.11
N ASP A 21 -6.13 -11.56 3.37
CA ASP A 21 -6.86 -11.00 4.52
C ASP A 21 -6.33 -9.65 4.99
N SER A 22 -5.46 -9.01 4.21
CA SER A 22 -4.91 -7.70 4.57
C SER A 22 -5.82 -6.56 4.15
N GLU A 23 -5.57 -5.36 4.73
CA GLU A 23 -6.20 -4.12 4.30
C GLU A 23 -5.18 -3.28 3.55
N VAL A 24 -5.63 -2.53 2.54
CA VAL A 24 -4.76 -1.67 1.74
C VAL A 24 -5.38 -0.29 1.65
N TYR A 25 -4.58 0.73 1.93
CA TYR A 25 -4.96 2.13 1.79
C TYR A 25 -4.02 2.84 0.84
N LEU A 26 -4.59 3.64 -0.06
CA LEU A 26 -3.84 4.54 -0.91
C LEU A 26 -3.82 5.91 -0.24
N TYR A 27 -2.65 6.55 -0.18
CA TYR A 27 -2.54 7.90 0.36
C TYR A 27 -1.59 8.71 -0.51
N GLY A 28 -1.29 9.94 -0.10
CA GLY A 28 -0.39 10.78 -0.86
C GLY A 28 -1.04 11.38 -2.10
N SER A 29 -0.21 11.80 -3.06
CA SER A 29 -0.69 12.56 -4.23
C SER A 29 -1.67 11.78 -5.11
N GLN A 30 -1.51 10.46 -5.22
CA GLN A 30 -2.44 9.64 -6.01
C GLN A 30 -3.83 9.61 -5.37
N ALA A 31 -3.90 9.60 -4.04
CA ALA A 31 -5.17 9.64 -3.32
C ALA A 31 -5.81 11.03 -3.38
N ARG A 32 -5.00 12.08 -3.32
CA ARG A 32 -5.49 13.46 -3.36
C ARG A 32 -5.92 13.92 -4.75
N GLY A 33 -5.55 13.19 -5.79
CA GLY A 33 -5.88 13.54 -7.16
C GLY A 33 -4.97 14.61 -7.78
N ASN A 34 -3.84 14.90 -7.13
CA ASN A 34 -2.88 15.89 -7.64
C ASN A 34 -1.55 15.27 -8.05
N ALA A 35 -1.57 13.97 -8.37
CA ALA A 35 -0.40 13.23 -8.79
C ALA A 35 0.11 13.73 -10.14
N LYS A 36 1.44 13.78 -10.27
CA LYS A 36 2.12 14.05 -11.53
C LYS A 36 2.54 12.74 -12.16
N ARG A 37 3.06 12.80 -13.40
CA ARG A 37 3.39 11.63 -14.20
C ARG A 37 4.23 10.57 -13.47
N LEU A 38 5.21 10.99 -12.67
CA LEU A 38 6.11 10.08 -11.96
C LEU A 38 5.88 10.06 -10.46
N SER A 39 4.67 10.43 -10.01
CA SER A 39 4.33 10.38 -8.60
C SER A 39 4.24 8.92 -8.14
N ASP A 40 4.74 8.67 -6.93
CA ASP A 40 4.69 7.35 -6.30
C ASP A 40 3.25 6.96 -5.98
N TRP A 41 3.01 5.66 -5.99
CA TRP A 41 1.79 5.08 -5.45
C TRP A 41 2.06 4.71 -4.00
N ASP A 42 1.69 5.60 -3.09
CA ASP A 42 1.94 5.41 -1.66
C ASP A 42 0.88 4.50 -1.04
N LEU A 43 1.29 3.35 -0.56
CA LEU A 43 0.39 2.33 -0.04
C LEU A 43 0.69 2.04 1.42
N LEU A 44 -0.38 1.87 2.20
CA LEU A 44 -0.28 1.30 3.54
C LEU A 44 -0.96 -0.07 3.50
N ILE A 45 -0.21 -1.11 3.85
CA ILE A 45 -0.70 -2.49 3.88
C ILE A 45 -0.71 -2.95 5.33
N LEU A 46 -1.90 -3.27 5.83
CA LEU A 46 -2.07 -3.73 7.21
C LEU A 46 -2.38 -5.22 7.22
N LEU A 47 -1.48 -5.98 7.81
CA LEU A 47 -1.59 -7.44 7.86
C LEU A 47 -2.35 -7.87 9.11
N ASN A 48 -3.25 -8.81 8.96
CA ASN A 48 -4.01 -9.37 10.06
C ASN A 48 -3.22 -10.51 10.72
N ARG A 49 -2.08 -10.15 11.30
CA ARG A 49 -1.19 -11.07 12.02
C ARG A 49 -0.42 -10.28 13.08
N PRO A 50 0.11 -10.96 14.11
CA PRO A 50 0.72 -10.27 15.27
C PRO A 50 2.00 -9.50 14.92
N ASN A 51 2.73 -9.92 13.88
CA ASN A 51 3.94 -9.24 13.45
C ASN A 51 4.15 -9.44 11.95
N VAL A 52 5.16 -8.75 11.40
CA VAL A 52 5.54 -8.87 9.98
C VAL A 52 6.96 -9.44 9.94
N PRO A 53 7.13 -10.76 9.75
CA PRO A 53 8.46 -11.33 9.62
C PRO A 53 9.19 -10.77 8.39
N PHE A 54 10.50 -10.66 8.49
CA PHE A 54 11.33 -10.10 7.42
C PHE A 54 11.11 -10.82 6.09
N TYR A 55 11.04 -12.15 6.10
CA TYR A 55 10.85 -12.91 4.87
C TYR A 55 9.52 -12.59 4.19
N PHE A 56 8.50 -12.30 4.97
CA PHE A 56 7.17 -11.97 4.44
C PHE A 56 7.17 -10.59 3.82
N GLU A 57 7.80 -9.63 4.50
CA GLU A 57 7.97 -8.28 3.97
C GLU A 57 8.76 -8.30 2.66
N THR A 58 9.85 -9.06 2.61
CA THR A 58 10.65 -9.22 1.40
C THR A 58 9.83 -9.78 0.25
N LYS A 59 8.97 -10.75 0.53
CA LYS A 59 8.08 -11.33 -0.48
C LYS A 59 7.16 -10.27 -1.09
N PHE A 60 6.59 -9.40 -0.26
CA PHE A 60 5.78 -8.29 -0.75
C PHE A 60 6.60 -7.34 -1.61
N MET A 61 7.78 -6.97 -1.14
CA MET A 61 8.64 -6.04 -1.86
C MET A 61 9.03 -6.60 -3.23
N ASP A 62 9.35 -7.89 -3.30
CA ASP A 62 9.67 -8.54 -4.56
C ASP A 62 8.49 -8.51 -5.54
N LYS A 63 7.29 -8.76 -5.06
CA LYS A 63 6.08 -8.73 -5.89
C LYS A 63 5.77 -7.34 -6.40
N PHE A 64 5.93 -6.31 -5.57
CA PHE A 64 5.75 -4.93 -6.00
C PHE A 64 6.84 -4.50 -6.96
N TYR A 65 8.07 -4.97 -6.79
CA TYR A 65 9.15 -4.69 -7.74
C TYR A 65 8.83 -5.27 -9.13
N GLU A 66 8.31 -6.49 -9.18
CA GLU A 66 7.85 -7.07 -10.44
C GLU A 66 6.78 -6.19 -11.09
N LEU A 67 5.85 -5.69 -10.29
CA LEU A 67 4.79 -4.81 -10.78
C LEU A 67 5.34 -3.49 -11.31
N GLU A 68 6.34 -2.91 -10.63
CA GLU A 68 7.01 -1.70 -11.11
C GLU A 68 7.67 -1.93 -12.48
N LEU A 69 8.33 -3.07 -12.65
CA LEU A 69 8.96 -3.42 -13.92
C LEU A 69 7.92 -3.59 -15.03
N GLU A 70 6.79 -4.16 -14.72
CA GLU A 70 5.72 -4.39 -15.68
C GLU A 70 5.02 -3.11 -16.11
N THR A 71 4.79 -2.19 -15.17
CA THR A 71 3.95 -1.01 -15.39
C THR A 71 4.73 0.26 -15.65
N GLY A 72 6.00 0.33 -15.22
CA GLY A 72 6.77 1.57 -15.24
C GLY A 72 6.39 2.55 -14.14
N GLU A 73 5.51 2.15 -13.22
CA GLU A 73 5.08 2.98 -12.10
C GLU A 73 5.97 2.74 -10.88
N ILE A 74 6.05 3.72 -9.99
CA ILE A 74 6.82 3.60 -8.74
C ILE A 74 5.84 3.31 -7.60
N ILE A 75 6.07 2.22 -6.88
CA ILE A 75 5.20 1.79 -5.79
C ILE A 75 5.98 1.85 -4.48
N SER A 76 5.44 2.59 -3.51
CA SER A 76 6.09 2.82 -2.21
C SER A 76 5.22 2.24 -1.09
N PRO A 77 5.38 0.96 -0.76
CA PRO A 77 4.56 0.33 0.26
C PRO A 77 5.13 0.48 1.66
N LEU A 78 4.24 0.68 2.63
CA LEU A 78 4.52 0.53 4.06
C LEU A 78 3.73 -0.68 4.53
N ILE A 79 4.39 -1.60 5.21
CA ILE A 79 3.78 -2.87 5.64
C ILE A 79 3.90 -3.00 7.16
N TYR A 80 2.75 -3.04 7.85
CA TYR A 80 2.70 -3.20 9.30
C TYR A 80 1.65 -4.23 9.66
N SER A 81 1.78 -4.81 10.87
CA SER A 81 0.64 -5.51 11.43
C SER A 81 -0.43 -4.48 11.78
N LYS A 82 -1.69 -4.84 11.62
CA LYS A 82 -2.80 -3.93 11.92
C LYS A 82 -2.77 -3.49 13.38
N ASN A 83 -2.48 -4.42 14.29
CA ASN A 83 -2.42 -4.11 15.71
C ASN A 83 -1.28 -3.14 16.03
N ASP A 84 -0.11 -3.34 15.45
CA ASP A 84 1.04 -2.47 15.67
C ASP A 84 0.77 -1.06 15.13
N TRP A 85 0.18 -0.97 13.94
CA TRP A 85 -0.18 0.31 13.35
C TRP A 85 -1.14 1.10 14.25
N ASN A 86 -2.19 0.46 14.73
CA ASN A 86 -3.21 1.11 15.55
C ASN A 86 -2.74 1.44 16.97
N SER A 87 -1.76 0.69 17.49
CA SER A 87 -1.27 0.88 18.86
C SER A 87 -0.05 1.78 18.92
N ASN A 88 1.00 1.44 18.17
CA ASN A 88 2.30 2.10 18.30
C ASN A 88 2.48 3.28 17.37
N TYR A 89 1.79 3.29 16.23
CA TYR A 89 1.93 4.36 15.23
C TYR A 89 0.82 5.39 15.28
N SER A 90 -0.19 5.19 16.14
CA SER A 90 -1.37 6.07 16.19
C SER A 90 -1.05 7.51 16.61
N ILE A 91 0.10 7.74 17.24
CA ILE A 91 0.53 9.09 17.65
C ILE A 91 1.37 9.81 16.59
N THR A 92 1.62 9.18 15.45
CA THR A 92 2.49 9.76 14.42
C THR A 92 1.70 10.67 13.47
N PRO A 93 2.38 11.69 12.89
CA PRO A 93 1.75 12.51 11.85
C PRO A 93 1.32 11.68 10.63
N LEU A 94 2.09 10.65 10.28
CA LEU A 94 1.75 9.76 9.17
C LEU A 94 0.40 9.07 9.40
N PHE A 95 0.17 8.56 10.60
CA PHE A 95 -1.11 7.93 10.96
C PHE A 95 -2.27 8.91 10.73
N GLU A 96 -2.15 10.13 11.23
CA GLU A 96 -3.18 11.15 11.09
C GLU A 96 -3.41 11.51 9.63
N ASN A 97 -2.34 11.66 8.84
CA ASN A 97 -2.44 11.98 7.43
C ASN A 97 -3.18 10.90 6.66
N ILE A 98 -2.85 9.64 6.89
CA ILE A 98 -3.49 8.52 6.21
C ILE A 98 -4.96 8.39 6.65
N LYS A 99 -5.23 8.60 7.92
CA LYS A 99 -6.59 8.58 8.43
C LYS A 99 -7.47 9.64 7.75
N ARG A 100 -6.90 10.82 7.51
CA ARG A 100 -7.64 11.92 6.91
C ARG A 100 -7.81 11.79 5.40
N GLU A 101 -6.76 11.39 4.69
CA GLU A 101 -6.76 11.42 3.21
C GLU A 101 -6.71 10.03 2.56
N GLY A 102 -6.50 8.97 3.33
CA GLY A 102 -6.35 7.63 2.79
C GLY A 102 -7.64 7.09 2.16
N VAL A 103 -7.48 6.40 1.05
CA VAL A 103 -8.58 5.73 0.36
C VAL A 103 -8.41 4.24 0.53
N LYS A 104 -9.39 3.58 1.13
CA LYS A 104 -9.32 2.13 1.33
C LYS A 104 -9.56 1.41 0.01
N LEU A 105 -8.59 0.62 -0.43
CA LEU A 105 -8.67 -0.17 -1.65
C LEU A 105 -9.25 -1.56 -1.38
N LYS A 106 -9.00 -2.09 -0.21
CA LYS A 106 -9.59 -3.35 0.21
C LYS A 106 -9.54 -3.53 1.73
#